data_657d7b1dc4b15e44727f47138075f7c3
#
_entry.id   657d7b1dc4b15e44727f47138075f7c3
#
_cell.length_a   1.000
_cell.length_b   1.000
_cell.length_c   1.000
_cell.angle_alpha   90.00
_cell.angle_beta   90.00
_cell.angle_gamma   90.00
#
_symmetry.space_group_name_H-M   'P 1'
#
loop_
_entity.id
_entity.type
_entity.pdbx_description
1 polymer ?
#
loop_
_entity_poly.entity_id
_entity_poly.type
_entity_poly.pdbx_seq_one_letter_code
_entity_poly.pdbx_strand_id
1 'polypeptide(L)'
;MKLSAGQANAYFAKPDAEAAGLLIYGADAMRIALKRQQAVAALIGPEGETEMRLTRMAAGDLRKDPALLMDALKAIGFFPGPRVALVENATEQVGPIITDALSDWGPGDAQIIVTAGALKPTSKLRKAFESHKAAFAVGIYDNPPTRDEIEQSLKDAGIANLPQQAMHMLMDLAHNLEPGDFRQTVEKIGLYKLGDPSPISNQDIAACAPTSFEAEIDDVLIVIGDGQANAIGPVMQRLQAQGVNAVTLCIGAMRHFRTLHRAAVDTTGRPQIWGPNRDKMLAQARRWGPHKLETALTVLTDTDLQLRSAGQHAPALALVERAFIRLAILAAR
;
A
#
# COMPACT_ATOMS: atom_id res chain seq x y z
N MET A 1 2.50 3.21 27.32
CA MET A 1 2.99 1.83 27.12
C MET A 1 3.01 1.48 25.64
N LYS A 2 4.06 0.80 25.14
CA LYS A 2 4.08 0.28 23.76
C LYS A 2 3.38 -1.08 23.71
N LEU A 3 2.40 -1.24 22.81
CA LEU A 3 1.74 -2.52 22.55
C LEU A 3 2.47 -3.30 21.44
N SER A 4 2.60 -4.61 21.62
CA SER A 4 3.02 -5.52 20.54
C SER A 4 1.88 -5.71 19.53
N ALA A 5 2.18 -6.24 18.34
CA ALA A 5 1.17 -6.43 17.28
C ALA A 5 -0.05 -7.26 17.75
N GLY A 6 0.17 -8.36 18.48
CA GLY A 6 -0.91 -9.18 19.02
C GLY A 6 -1.75 -8.45 20.08
N GLN A 7 -1.10 -7.72 20.98
CA GLN A 7 -1.79 -6.90 21.98
C GLN A 7 -2.57 -5.75 21.34
N ALA A 8 -2.02 -5.16 20.28
CA ALA A 8 -2.65 -4.06 19.57
C ALA A 8 -3.99 -4.47 18.94
N ASN A 9 -4.06 -5.63 18.28
CA ASN A 9 -5.31 -6.12 17.68
C ASN A 9 -6.40 -6.36 18.74
N ALA A 10 -6.05 -6.95 19.87
CA ALA A 10 -6.98 -7.12 20.99
C ALA A 10 -7.44 -5.76 21.57
N TYR A 11 -6.52 -4.80 21.69
CA TYR A 11 -6.81 -3.46 22.17
C TYR A 11 -7.74 -2.69 21.23
N PHE A 12 -7.54 -2.76 19.92
CA PHE A 12 -8.43 -2.10 18.95
C PHE A 12 -9.86 -2.64 18.98
N ALA A 13 -10.02 -3.94 19.25
CA ALA A 13 -11.33 -4.56 19.37
C ALA A 13 -12.04 -4.20 20.69
N LYS A 14 -11.28 -4.02 21.76
CA LYS A 14 -11.79 -3.66 23.10
C LYS A 14 -10.81 -2.68 23.77
N PRO A 15 -10.85 -1.40 23.40
CA PRO A 15 -10.01 -0.39 24.02
C PRO A 15 -10.38 -0.18 25.48
N ASP A 16 -9.39 0.19 26.27
CA ASP A 16 -9.61 0.59 27.67
C ASP A 16 -10.25 1.99 27.70
N ALA A 17 -11.48 2.07 28.19
CA ALA A 17 -12.24 3.32 28.25
C ALA A 17 -11.67 4.31 29.31
N GLU A 18 -10.86 3.83 30.25
CA GLU A 18 -10.22 4.63 31.27
C GLU A 18 -8.77 5.03 30.89
N ALA A 19 -8.34 4.71 29.68
CA ALA A 19 -7.03 5.11 29.21
C ALA A 19 -6.98 6.60 28.86
N ALA A 20 -5.86 7.25 29.16
CA ALA A 20 -5.63 8.66 28.80
C ALA A 20 -5.54 8.86 27.27
N GLY A 21 -4.98 7.89 26.55
CA GLY A 21 -4.88 8.03 25.11
C GLY A 21 -4.23 6.87 24.37
N LEU A 22 -4.34 6.96 23.04
CA LEU A 22 -3.81 6.01 22.09
C LEU A 22 -3.12 6.73 20.94
N LEU A 23 -1.85 6.43 20.69
CA LEU A 23 -1.11 6.86 19.51
C LEU A 23 -1.02 5.71 18.51
N ILE A 24 -1.51 5.94 17.29
CA ILE A 24 -1.39 5.01 16.17
C ILE A 24 -0.49 5.67 15.12
N TYR A 25 0.65 5.06 14.81
CA TYR A 25 1.62 5.64 13.88
C TYR A 25 2.20 4.60 12.93
N GLY A 26 2.61 5.02 11.74
CA GLY A 26 3.18 4.13 10.73
C GLY A 26 3.27 4.77 9.36
N ALA A 27 3.75 4.03 8.36
CA ALA A 27 3.83 4.51 6.98
C ALA A 27 2.51 4.30 6.21
N ASP A 28 1.74 3.25 6.54
CA ASP A 28 0.48 2.91 5.88
C ASP A 28 -0.69 3.71 6.46
N ALA A 29 -1.05 4.80 5.77
CA ALA A 29 -2.14 5.69 6.17
C ALA A 29 -3.51 4.99 6.19
N MET A 30 -3.74 4.01 5.29
CA MET A 30 -5.01 3.29 5.23
C MET A 30 -5.18 2.35 6.42
N ARG A 31 -4.15 1.58 6.76
CA ARG A 31 -4.17 0.71 7.96
C ARG A 31 -4.32 1.52 9.24
N ILE A 32 -3.66 2.67 9.34
CA ILE A 32 -3.83 3.60 10.47
C ILE A 32 -5.28 4.06 10.58
N ALA A 33 -5.89 4.50 9.46
CA ALA A 33 -7.27 4.97 9.43
C ALA A 33 -8.25 3.87 9.85
N LEU A 34 -8.05 2.63 9.39
CA LEU A 34 -8.86 1.48 9.78
C LEU A 34 -8.76 1.16 11.27
N LYS A 35 -7.53 1.10 11.81
CA LYS A 35 -7.32 0.80 13.23
C LYS A 35 -7.85 1.92 14.12
N ARG A 36 -7.71 3.19 13.71
CA ARG A 36 -8.34 4.34 14.33
C ARG A 36 -9.86 4.20 14.35
N GLN A 37 -10.48 3.91 13.20
CA GLN A 37 -11.94 3.74 13.10
C GLN A 37 -12.44 2.62 13.99
N GLN A 38 -11.74 1.47 14.00
CA GLN A 38 -12.05 0.34 14.87
C GLN A 38 -11.99 0.73 16.35
N ALA A 39 -10.93 1.41 16.79
CA ALA A 39 -10.76 1.83 18.18
C ALA A 39 -11.82 2.88 18.59
N VAL A 40 -12.07 3.88 17.76
CA VAL A 40 -13.08 4.91 18.02
C VAL A 40 -14.47 4.29 18.13
N ALA A 41 -14.88 3.46 17.15
CA ALA A 41 -16.18 2.80 17.16
C ALA A 41 -16.38 1.91 18.39
N ALA A 42 -15.32 1.20 18.81
CA ALA A 42 -15.38 0.35 20.02
C ALA A 42 -15.48 1.17 21.32
N LEU A 43 -14.93 2.40 21.37
CA LEU A 43 -15.01 3.29 22.53
C LEU A 43 -16.35 3.99 22.66
N ILE A 44 -16.82 4.63 21.57
CA ILE A 44 -17.99 5.50 21.65
C ILE A 44 -19.28 4.82 21.19
N GLY A 45 -19.19 3.62 20.60
CA GLY A 45 -20.35 2.88 20.06
C GLY A 45 -20.95 3.52 18.81
N PRO A 46 -22.06 2.95 18.28
CA PRO A 46 -22.66 3.38 17.02
C PRO A 46 -23.23 4.81 17.06
N GLU A 47 -23.77 5.22 18.22
CA GLU A 47 -24.40 6.53 18.40
C GLU A 47 -23.40 7.63 18.81
N GLY A 48 -22.14 7.28 19.03
CA GLY A 48 -21.16 8.21 19.61
C GLY A 48 -20.89 9.45 18.77
N GLU A 49 -20.99 9.37 17.45
CA GLU A 49 -20.85 10.53 16.56
C GLU A 49 -22.12 11.43 16.60
N THR A 50 -23.31 10.83 16.57
CA THR A 50 -24.59 11.56 16.66
C THR A 50 -24.76 12.22 18.02
N GLU A 51 -24.24 11.61 19.07
CA GLU A 51 -24.21 12.13 20.44
C GLU A 51 -23.04 13.11 20.69
N MET A 52 -22.30 13.54 19.65
CA MET A 52 -21.17 14.49 19.74
C MET A 52 -20.08 14.05 20.72
N ARG A 53 -19.90 12.73 20.92
CA ARG A 53 -18.86 12.18 21.80
C ARG A 53 -17.50 12.01 21.10
N LEU A 54 -17.40 12.39 19.81
CA LEU A 54 -16.18 12.43 19.02
C LEU A 54 -15.89 13.86 18.57
N THR A 55 -14.79 14.43 19.03
CA THR A 55 -14.27 15.69 18.51
C THR A 55 -13.06 15.41 17.62
N ARG A 56 -13.13 15.76 16.34
CA ARG A 56 -12.04 15.56 15.37
C ARG A 56 -11.32 16.87 15.10
N MET A 57 -10.00 16.83 15.05
CA MET A 57 -9.15 17.98 14.71
C MET A 57 -7.93 17.55 13.93
N ALA A 58 -7.55 18.34 12.94
CA ALA A 58 -6.31 18.13 12.22
C ALA A 58 -5.12 18.73 12.99
N ALA A 59 -3.94 18.13 12.88
CA ALA A 59 -2.72 18.70 13.48
C ALA A 59 -2.43 20.13 13.02
N GLY A 60 -2.86 20.51 11.81
CA GLY A 60 -2.74 21.86 11.28
C GLY A 60 -3.58 22.88 12.06
N ASP A 61 -4.72 22.48 12.60
CA ASP A 61 -5.60 23.35 13.39
C ASP A 61 -5.05 23.55 14.78
N LEU A 62 -4.52 22.49 15.42
CA LEU A 62 -3.81 22.59 16.70
C LEU A 62 -2.59 23.52 16.66
N ARG A 63 -1.94 23.61 15.51
CA ARG A 63 -0.81 24.54 15.35
C ARG A 63 -1.27 26.00 15.34
N LYS A 64 -2.50 26.28 14.83
CA LYS A 64 -3.09 27.62 14.80
C LYS A 64 -3.69 28.00 16.14
N ASP A 65 -4.36 27.03 16.76
CA ASP A 65 -5.02 27.19 18.06
C ASP A 65 -4.70 25.99 18.98
N PRO A 66 -3.67 26.11 19.81
CA PRO A 66 -3.29 25.06 20.75
C PRO A 66 -4.34 24.71 21.82
N ALA A 67 -5.31 25.60 22.09
CA ALA A 67 -6.32 25.38 23.11
C ALA A 67 -7.37 24.34 22.68
N LEU A 68 -7.58 24.14 21.38
CA LEU A 68 -8.61 23.22 20.85
C LEU A 68 -8.54 21.81 21.46
N LEU A 69 -7.35 21.26 21.66
CA LEU A 69 -7.21 19.92 22.23
C LEU A 69 -7.60 19.90 23.71
N MET A 70 -7.17 20.90 24.47
CA MET A 70 -7.50 21.01 25.88
C MET A 70 -8.99 21.26 26.11
N ASP A 71 -9.60 22.12 25.28
CA ASP A 71 -11.04 22.37 25.31
C ASP A 71 -11.83 21.10 25.00
N ALA A 72 -11.44 20.34 23.97
CA ALA A 72 -12.07 19.05 23.64
C ALA A 72 -11.89 18.00 24.74
N LEU A 73 -10.72 18.00 25.42
CA LEU A 73 -10.40 17.10 26.51
C LEU A 73 -11.30 17.34 27.72
N LYS A 74 -11.43 18.60 28.13
CA LYS A 74 -12.15 19.04 29.35
C LYS A 74 -13.64 19.32 29.12
N ALA A 75 -14.11 19.29 27.85
CA ALA A 75 -15.51 19.55 27.53
C ALA A 75 -16.43 18.60 28.31
N ILE A 76 -17.52 19.12 28.82
CA ILE A 76 -18.56 18.31 29.45
C ILE A 76 -19.54 17.87 28.37
N GLY A 77 -19.67 16.56 28.15
CA GLY A 77 -20.62 16.01 27.17
C GLY A 77 -22.06 16.13 27.64
N PHE A 78 -22.99 16.39 26.73
CA PHE A 78 -24.42 16.37 27.01
C PHE A 78 -24.95 14.95 27.20
N PHE A 79 -24.38 13.99 26.43
CA PHE A 79 -24.75 12.57 26.49
C PHE A 79 -23.75 11.80 27.37
N PRO A 80 -24.24 10.78 28.14
CA PRO A 80 -23.35 9.97 28.95
C PRO A 80 -22.48 9.03 28.10
N GLY A 81 -21.32 8.67 28.61
CA GLY A 81 -20.42 7.70 27.99
C GLY A 81 -19.03 8.25 27.66
N PRO A 82 -18.14 7.39 27.19
CA PRO A 82 -16.77 7.77 26.82
C PRO A 82 -16.77 8.81 25.70
N ARG A 83 -15.85 9.79 25.81
CA ARG A 83 -15.62 10.83 24.79
C ARG A 83 -14.22 10.69 24.21
N VAL A 84 -14.06 11.07 22.96
CA VAL A 84 -12.80 10.97 22.22
C VAL A 84 -12.44 12.32 21.60
N ALA A 85 -11.22 12.79 21.92
CA ALA A 85 -10.56 13.88 21.19
C ALA A 85 -9.57 13.25 20.20
N LEU A 86 -9.90 13.31 18.90
CA LEU A 86 -9.13 12.70 17.83
C LEU A 86 -8.26 13.75 17.13
N VAL A 87 -6.94 13.56 17.19
CA VAL A 87 -5.95 14.37 16.46
C VAL A 87 -5.45 13.58 15.26
N GLU A 88 -5.70 14.10 14.06
CA GLU A 88 -5.31 13.43 12.82
C GLU A 88 -4.02 14.01 12.23
N ASN A 89 -3.17 13.11 11.72
CA ASN A 89 -1.92 13.43 11.04
C ASN A 89 -0.95 14.27 11.89
N ALA A 90 -0.81 13.91 13.16
CA ALA A 90 0.09 14.59 14.08
C ALA A 90 1.54 14.52 13.62
N THR A 91 2.26 15.61 13.82
CA THR A 91 3.70 15.76 13.56
C THR A 91 4.41 16.13 14.84
N GLU A 92 5.75 16.09 14.84
CA GLU A 92 6.55 16.53 15.99
C GLU A 92 6.28 18.00 16.40
N GLN A 93 5.77 18.83 15.48
CA GLN A 93 5.47 20.24 15.76
C GLN A 93 4.32 20.42 16.76
N VAL A 94 3.31 19.56 16.71
CA VAL A 94 2.18 19.56 17.66
C VAL A 94 2.42 18.62 18.84
N GLY A 95 3.55 17.92 18.86
CA GLY A 95 3.95 17.01 19.94
C GLY A 95 3.89 17.63 21.33
N PRO A 96 4.42 18.84 21.59
CA PRO A 96 4.31 19.50 22.89
C PRO A 96 2.86 19.70 23.35
N ILE A 97 1.97 20.18 22.49
CA ILE A 97 0.54 20.39 22.78
C ILE A 97 -0.13 19.09 23.23
N ILE A 98 0.13 18.00 22.51
CA ILE A 98 -0.42 16.67 22.82
C ILE A 98 0.18 16.13 24.12
N THR A 99 1.47 16.35 24.37
CA THR A 99 2.15 15.92 25.59
C THR A 99 1.61 16.65 26.83
N ASP A 100 1.38 17.94 26.71
CA ASP A 100 0.80 18.77 27.79
C ASP A 100 -0.63 18.30 28.11
N ALA A 101 -1.46 18.07 27.08
CA ALA A 101 -2.81 17.53 27.24
C ALA A 101 -2.82 16.14 27.89
N LEU A 102 -1.90 15.26 27.49
CA LEU A 102 -1.73 13.94 28.12
C LEU A 102 -1.33 14.04 29.60
N SER A 103 -0.47 15.01 29.95
CA SER A 103 0.00 15.21 31.32
C SER A 103 -1.09 15.79 32.22
N ASP A 104 -2.01 16.57 31.67
CA ASP A 104 -3.13 17.19 32.39
C ASP A 104 -4.39 16.29 32.39
N TRP A 105 -4.37 15.16 31.68
CA TRP A 105 -5.50 14.25 31.63
C TRP A 105 -5.83 13.63 32.98
N GLY A 106 -7.13 13.56 33.30
CA GLY A 106 -7.66 12.92 34.48
C GLY A 106 -8.92 12.08 34.22
N PRO A 107 -9.32 11.26 35.20
CA PRO A 107 -10.53 10.46 35.08
C PRO A 107 -11.78 11.32 34.79
N GLY A 108 -12.54 10.93 33.79
CA GLY A 108 -13.72 11.66 33.29
C GLY A 108 -13.44 12.61 32.12
N ASP A 109 -12.19 12.86 31.78
CA ASP A 109 -11.82 13.58 30.56
C ASP A 109 -12.04 12.74 29.28
N ALA A 110 -12.02 13.38 28.13
CA ALA A 110 -12.05 12.66 26.86
C ALA A 110 -10.74 11.88 26.64
N GLN A 111 -10.82 10.73 26.01
CA GLN A 111 -9.62 9.97 25.62
C GLN A 111 -8.96 10.62 24.40
N ILE A 112 -7.64 10.80 24.43
CA ILE A 112 -6.86 11.40 23.34
C ILE A 112 -6.45 10.31 22.37
N ILE A 113 -7.03 10.27 21.16
CA ILE A 113 -6.56 9.41 20.07
C ILE A 113 -5.77 10.24 19.08
N VAL A 114 -4.55 9.78 18.77
CA VAL A 114 -3.64 10.48 17.85
C VAL A 114 -3.24 9.56 16.72
N THR A 115 -3.37 10.03 15.48
CA THR A 115 -2.76 9.36 14.33
C THR A 115 -1.55 10.14 13.84
N ALA A 116 -0.49 9.43 13.42
CA ALA A 116 0.72 10.04 12.90
C ALA A 116 1.33 9.17 11.78
N GLY A 117 2.10 9.79 10.91
CA GLY A 117 2.95 9.07 9.97
C GLY A 117 4.04 8.26 10.66
N ALA A 118 5.02 7.79 9.91
CA ALA A 118 6.15 7.04 10.48
C ALA A 118 6.92 7.87 11.51
N LEU A 119 6.96 7.41 12.76
CA LEU A 119 7.69 8.04 13.86
C LEU A 119 8.95 7.26 14.20
N LYS A 120 10.08 7.93 14.27
CA LYS A 120 11.34 7.32 14.70
C LYS A 120 11.29 6.96 16.20
N PRO A 121 12.10 5.99 16.67
CA PRO A 121 12.20 5.67 18.10
C PRO A 121 12.62 6.86 18.97
N THR A 122 13.27 7.86 18.38
CA THR A 122 13.70 9.10 19.04
C THR A 122 12.60 10.16 19.15
N SER A 123 11.45 9.98 18.45
CA SER A 123 10.33 10.90 18.44
C SER A 123 9.85 11.23 19.87
N LYS A 124 9.69 12.52 20.17
CA LYS A 124 9.20 12.99 21.46
C LYS A 124 7.73 12.63 21.65
N LEU A 125 6.92 12.79 20.59
CA LEU A 125 5.51 12.44 20.60
C LEU A 125 5.32 10.94 20.92
N ARG A 126 6.07 10.06 20.25
CA ARG A 126 6.04 8.63 20.50
C ARG A 126 6.44 8.30 21.95
N LYS A 127 7.54 8.88 22.43
CA LYS A 127 8.02 8.66 23.81
C LYS A 127 7.03 9.12 24.85
N ALA A 128 6.31 10.23 24.63
CA ALA A 128 5.27 10.71 25.53
C ALA A 128 4.21 9.64 25.79
N PHE A 129 3.68 9.01 24.74
CA PHE A 129 2.71 7.92 24.89
C PHE A 129 3.32 6.63 25.47
N GLU A 130 4.54 6.27 25.05
CA GLU A 130 5.20 5.04 25.54
C GLU A 130 5.54 5.11 27.05
N SER A 131 5.86 6.30 27.57
CA SER A 131 6.21 6.52 28.98
C SER A 131 5.02 6.81 29.88
N HIS A 132 3.89 7.24 29.32
CA HIS A 132 2.70 7.57 30.11
C HIS A 132 2.05 6.30 30.71
N LYS A 133 1.60 6.37 31.96
CA LYS A 133 1.07 5.20 32.71
C LYS A 133 -0.24 4.67 32.14
N ALA A 134 -1.10 5.57 31.63
CA ALA A 134 -2.44 5.26 31.14
C ALA A 134 -2.58 5.52 29.63
N ALA A 135 -1.48 5.65 28.85
CA ALA A 135 -1.55 5.82 27.41
C ALA A 135 -0.79 4.71 26.67
N PHE A 136 -1.24 4.43 25.47
CA PHE A 136 -0.71 3.36 24.65
C PHE A 136 -0.17 3.91 23.33
N ALA A 137 0.86 3.25 22.79
CA ALA A 137 1.42 3.55 21.49
C ALA A 137 1.49 2.27 20.64
N VAL A 138 0.95 2.33 19.43
CA VAL A 138 0.90 1.24 18.46
C VAL A 138 1.56 1.68 17.16
N GLY A 139 2.63 0.99 16.77
CA GLY A 139 3.25 1.15 15.46
C GLY A 139 2.61 0.20 14.45
N ILE A 140 2.12 0.75 13.35
CA ILE A 140 1.64 0.01 12.18
C ILE A 140 2.81 -0.05 11.20
N TYR A 141 3.33 -1.24 10.98
CA TYR A 141 4.47 -1.47 10.08
C TYR A 141 3.98 -2.06 8.77
N ASP A 142 4.69 -1.77 7.68
CA ASP A 142 4.39 -2.25 6.31
C ASP A 142 4.77 -3.73 6.11
N ASN A 143 4.73 -4.52 7.14
CA ASN A 143 4.92 -5.95 6.98
C ASN A 143 3.72 -6.55 6.25
N PRO A 144 3.96 -7.47 5.32
CA PRO A 144 2.88 -8.27 4.73
C PRO A 144 2.07 -8.93 5.84
N PRO A 145 0.75 -9.13 5.65
CA PRO A 145 -0.07 -9.79 6.66
C PRO A 145 0.42 -11.21 6.91
N THR A 146 0.39 -11.62 8.16
CA THR A 146 0.71 -12.98 8.54
C THR A 146 -0.38 -13.94 8.07
N ARG A 147 -0.06 -15.25 8.03
CA ARG A 147 -1.03 -16.29 7.70
C ARG A 147 -2.30 -16.18 8.56
N ASP A 148 -2.15 -15.98 9.86
CA ASP A 148 -3.28 -15.86 10.80
C ASP A 148 -4.14 -14.63 10.51
N GLU A 149 -3.52 -13.50 10.12
CA GLU A 149 -4.24 -12.29 9.72
C GLU A 149 -5.01 -12.49 8.40
N ILE A 150 -4.44 -13.22 7.45
CA ILE A 150 -5.12 -13.60 6.19
C ILE A 150 -6.31 -14.51 6.49
N GLU A 151 -6.12 -15.54 7.31
CA GLU A 151 -7.19 -16.47 7.72
C GLU A 151 -8.33 -15.73 8.43
N GLN A 152 -8.01 -14.77 9.31
CA GLN A 152 -9.01 -13.97 9.98
C GLN A 152 -9.78 -13.07 9.01
N SER A 153 -9.06 -12.38 8.10
CA SER A 153 -9.70 -11.53 7.08
C SER A 153 -10.65 -12.32 6.17
N LEU A 154 -10.29 -13.56 5.82
CA LEU A 154 -11.15 -14.44 5.04
C LEU A 154 -12.39 -14.90 5.83
N LYS A 155 -12.23 -15.23 7.10
CA LYS A 155 -13.37 -15.56 7.99
C LYS A 155 -14.34 -14.38 8.12
N ASP A 156 -13.80 -13.17 8.28
CA ASP A 156 -14.59 -11.94 8.36
C ASP A 156 -15.34 -11.67 7.02
N ALA A 157 -14.76 -12.08 5.89
CA ALA A 157 -15.38 -12.06 4.57
C ALA A 157 -16.33 -13.25 4.29
N GLY A 158 -16.58 -14.13 5.29
CA GLY A 158 -17.51 -15.26 5.17
C GLY A 158 -16.93 -16.53 4.55
N ILE A 159 -15.61 -16.60 4.40
CA ILE A 159 -14.93 -17.74 3.78
C ILE A 159 -14.38 -18.70 4.85
N ALA A 160 -14.95 -19.90 4.95
CA ALA A 160 -14.57 -20.88 5.96
C ALA A 160 -13.53 -21.93 5.49
N ASN A 161 -13.52 -22.27 4.20
CA ASN A 161 -12.70 -23.35 3.63
C ASN A 161 -11.60 -22.79 2.73
N LEU A 162 -10.36 -22.83 3.22
CA LEU A 162 -9.19 -22.37 2.50
C LEU A 162 -8.19 -23.52 2.25
N PRO A 163 -8.11 -24.04 1.02
CA PRO A 163 -7.09 -25.01 0.64
C PRO A 163 -5.67 -24.45 0.79
N GLN A 164 -4.71 -25.31 1.09
CA GLN A 164 -3.32 -24.90 1.28
C GLN A 164 -2.72 -24.17 0.05
N GLN A 165 -3.06 -24.60 -1.16
CA GLN A 165 -2.61 -23.96 -2.40
C GLN A 165 -3.17 -22.53 -2.53
N ALA A 166 -4.45 -22.32 -2.19
CA ALA A 166 -5.07 -21.00 -2.20
C ALA A 166 -4.43 -20.06 -1.16
N MET A 167 -4.09 -20.60 0.04
CA MET A 167 -3.36 -19.84 1.05
C MET A 167 -1.98 -19.40 0.54
N HIS A 168 -1.22 -20.25 -0.12
CA HIS A 168 0.08 -19.87 -0.69
C HIS A 168 -0.06 -18.73 -1.69
N MET A 169 -1.05 -18.81 -2.59
CA MET A 169 -1.29 -17.75 -3.58
C MET A 169 -1.72 -16.43 -2.91
N LEU A 170 -2.53 -16.48 -1.85
CA LEU A 170 -2.91 -15.29 -1.09
C LEU A 170 -1.72 -14.68 -0.34
N MET A 171 -0.84 -15.49 0.22
CA MET A 171 0.40 -15.00 0.82
C MET A 171 1.31 -14.33 -0.21
N ASP A 172 1.46 -14.90 -1.39
CA ASP A 172 2.22 -14.29 -2.49
C ASP A 172 1.59 -12.97 -2.94
N LEU A 173 0.27 -12.91 -3.06
CA LEU A 173 -0.45 -11.66 -3.34
C LEU A 173 -0.26 -10.61 -2.24
N ALA A 174 -0.32 -11.01 -0.98
CA ALA A 174 -0.13 -10.12 0.16
C ALA A 174 1.29 -9.52 0.23
N HIS A 175 2.29 -10.18 -0.36
CA HIS A 175 3.66 -9.66 -0.47
C HIS A 175 3.83 -8.69 -1.64
N ASN A 176 3.00 -8.81 -2.68
CA ASN A 176 3.14 -8.06 -3.92
C ASN A 176 2.14 -6.90 -4.06
N LEU A 177 1.08 -6.88 -3.26
CA LEU A 177 0.06 -5.83 -3.26
C LEU A 177 0.24 -4.87 -2.10
N GLU A 178 -0.18 -3.63 -2.31
CA GLU A 178 -0.38 -2.70 -1.20
C GLU A 178 -1.43 -3.28 -0.22
N PRO A 179 -1.28 -3.06 1.09
CA PRO A 179 -2.18 -3.65 2.10
C PRO A 179 -3.66 -3.34 1.88
N GLY A 180 -3.98 -2.15 1.35
CA GLY A 180 -5.34 -1.75 1.00
C GLY A 180 -5.92 -2.57 -0.16
N ASP A 181 -5.13 -2.77 -1.21
CA ASP A 181 -5.52 -3.55 -2.40
C ASP A 181 -5.67 -5.03 -2.05
N PHE A 182 -4.79 -5.56 -1.21
CA PHE A 182 -4.92 -6.93 -0.71
C PHE A 182 -6.23 -7.12 0.06
N ARG A 183 -6.57 -6.20 0.96
CA ARG A 183 -7.83 -6.25 1.71
C ARG A 183 -9.05 -6.19 0.79
N GLN A 184 -9.08 -5.26 -0.16
CA GLN A 184 -10.15 -5.18 -1.16
C GLN A 184 -10.26 -6.47 -1.98
N THR A 185 -9.12 -7.10 -2.30
CA THR A 185 -9.09 -8.40 -2.99
C THR A 185 -9.75 -9.48 -2.15
N VAL A 186 -9.45 -9.55 -0.85
CA VAL A 186 -10.08 -10.51 0.08
C VAL A 186 -11.59 -10.27 0.19
N GLU A 187 -12.02 -9.02 0.33
CA GLU A 187 -13.44 -8.64 0.36
C GLU A 187 -14.15 -9.03 -0.97
N LYS A 188 -13.50 -8.78 -2.10
CA LYS A 188 -14.00 -9.16 -3.43
C LYS A 188 -14.12 -10.68 -3.60
N ILE A 189 -13.15 -11.46 -3.09
CA ILE A 189 -13.22 -12.92 -3.06
C ILE A 189 -14.43 -13.37 -2.21
N GLY A 190 -14.67 -12.76 -1.05
CA GLY A 190 -15.81 -13.04 -0.21
C GLY A 190 -17.14 -12.82 -0.93
N LEU A 191 -17.28 -11.69 -1.64
CA LEU A 191 -18.44 -11.38 -2.45
C LEU A 191 -18.59 -12.35 -3.65
N TYR A 192 -17.46 -12.67 -4.32
CA TYR A 192 -17.46 -13.58 -5.47
C TYR A 192 -17.91 -15.00 -5.09
N LYS A 193 -17.55 -15.45 -3.89
CA LYS A 193 -17.94 -16.75 -3.34
C LYS A 193 -19.24 -16.73 -2.56
N LEU A 194 -19.97 -15.61 -2.54
CA LEU A 194 -21.22 -15.49 -1.81
C LEU A 194 -22.27 -16.48 -2.36
N GLY A 195 -22.71 -17.42 -1.51
CA GLY A 195 -23.64 -18.48 -1.89
C GLY A 195 -23.02 -19.70 -2.59
N ASP A 196 -21.71 -19.70 -2.82
CA ASP A 196 -20.97 -20.85 -3.36
C ASP A 196 -20.23 -21.60 -2.23
N PRO A 197 -20.65 -22.81 -1.83
CA PRO A 197 -20.02 -23.58 -0.75
C PRO A 197 -18.74 -24.28 -1.17
N SER A 198 -18.34 -24.19 -2.45
CA SER A 198 -17.11 -24.84 -2.92
C SER A 198 -15.86 -24.17 -2.34
N PRO A 199 -14.77 -24.91 -2.08
CA PRO A 199 -13.52 -24.32 -1.63
C PRO A 199 -13.00 -23.26 -2.62
N ILE A 200 -12.29 -22.25 -2.11
CA ILE A 200 -11.63 -21.26 -2.98
C ILE A 200 -10.57 -21.95 -3.83
N SER A 201 -10.63 -21.72 -5.14
CA SER A 201 -9.63 -22.15 -6.10
C SER A 201 -8.62 -21.03 -6.42
N ASN A 202 -7.47 -21.38 -6.98
CA ASN A 202 -6.52 -20.42 -7.50
C ASN A 202 -7.12 -19.57 -8.64
N GLN A 203 -8.09 -20.10 -9.38
CA GLN A 203 -8.80 -19.34 -10.43
C GLN A 203 -9.71 -18.26 -9.85
N ASP A 204 -10.39 -18.53 -8.73
CA ASP A 204 -11.23 -17.56 -8.04
C ASP A 204 -10.38 -16.39 -7.53
N ILE A 205 -9.21 -16.70 -6.95
CA ILE A 205 -8.25 -15.70 -6.48
C ILE A 205 -7.74 -14.86 -7.66
N ALA A 206 -7.33 -15.50 -8.75
CA ALA A 206 -6.84 -14.80 -9.94
C ALA A 206 -7.91 -13.90 -10.58
N ALA A 207 -9.18 -14.31 -10.57
CA ALA A 207 -10.30 -13.51 -11.08
C ALA A 207 -10.60 -12.28 -10.21
N CYS A 208 -10.28 -12.35 -8.92
CA CYS A 208 -10.51 -11.26 -7.96
C CYS A 208 -9.29 -10.36 -7.75
N ALA A 209 -8.07 -10.90 -7.94
CA ALA A 209 -6.84 -10.14 -7.77
C ALA A 209 -6.83 -8.91 -8.71
N PRO A 210 -6.36 -7.75 -8.23
CA PRO A 210 -6.14 -6.63 -9.11
C PRO A 210 -5.06 -7.01 -10.12
N THR A 211 -5.34 -6.82 -11.39
CA THR A 211 -4.32 -6.81 -12.41
C THR A 211 -3.51 -5.53 -12.17
N SER A 212 -2.34 -5.64 -11.56
CA SER A 212 -1.49 -4.47 -11.38
C SER A 212 -0.99 -4.05 -12.76
N PHE A 213 -1.15 -2.78 -13.12
CA PHE A 213 -0.57 -2.20 -14.35
C PHE A 213 0.93 -2.53 -14.48
N GLU A 214 1.65 -2.62 -13.35
CA GLU A 214 3.06 -2.96 -13.34
C GLU A 214 3.32 -4.41 -13.75
N ALA A 215 2.52 -5.39 -13.28
CA ALA A 215 2.67 -6.78 -13.67
C ALA A 215 2.40 -6.99 -15.17
N GLU A 216 1.41 -6.29 -15.73
CA GLU A 216 1.12 -6.36 -17.15
C GLU A 216 2.14 -5.63 -18.03
N ILE A 217 2.72 -4.52 -17.53
CA ILE A 217 3.87 -3.87 -18.17
C ILE A 217 5.07 -4.83 -18.16
N ASP A 218 5.32 -5.51 -17.05
CA ASP A 218 6.40 -6.50 -16.97
C ASP A 218 6.17 -7.67 -17.93
N ASP A 219 4.92 -8.13 -18.11
CA ASP A 219 4.59 -9.18 -19.07
C ASP A 219 4.92 -8.77 -20.51
N VAL A 220 4.55 -7.57 -20.95
CA VAL A 220 4.91 -7.10 -22.30
C VAL A 220 6.42 -6.94 -22.44
N LEU A 221 7.12 -6.49 -21.40
CA LEU A 221 8.58 -6.34 -21.42
C LEU A 221 9.31 -7.70 -21.54
N ILE A 222 8.77 -8.73 -20.87
CA ILE A 222 9.27 -10.10 -21.00
C ILE A 222 9.05 -10.61 -22.43
N VAL A 223 7.86 -10.42 -23.00
CA VAL A 223 7.53 -10.81 -24.39
C VAL A 223 8.46 -10.14 -25.40
N ILE A 224 8.73 -8.84 -25.22
CA ILE A 224 9.67 -8.11 -26.08
C ILE A 224 11.08 -8.67 -25.91
N GLY A 225 11.53 -8.78 -24.66
CA GLY A 225 12.83 -9.30 -24.28
C GLY A 225 13.05 -10.73 -24.82
N ASP A 226 12.00 -11.54 -24.94
CA ASP A 226 12.04 -12.90 -25.49
C ASP A 226 11.91 -12.96 -27.03
N GLY A 227 11.75 -11.81 -27.70
CA GLY A 227 11.68 -11.74 -29.15
C GLY A 227 10.36 -12.24 -29.75
N GLN A 228 9.29 -12.29 -28.96
CA GLN A 228 7.98 -12.84 -29.38
C GLN A 228 7.12 -11.76 -30.04
N ALA A 229 7.51 -11.29 -31.21
CA ALA A 229 6.86 -10.17 -31.93
C ALA A 229 5.34 -10.37 -32.13
N ASN A 230 4.91 -11.60 -32.42
CA ASN A 230 3.49 -11.92 -32.66
C ASN A 230 2.62 -11.82 -31.38
N ALA A 231 3.21 -11.90 -30.20
CA ALA A 231 2.49 -11.82 -28.92
C ALA A 231 2.29 -10.35 -28.48
N ILE A 232 2.95 -9.37 -29.07
CA ILE A 232 2.90 -7.97 -28.65
C ILE A 232 1.52 -7.37 -28.88
N GLY A 233 0.91 -7.55 -30.07
CA GLY A 233 -0.39 -6.95 -30.39
C GLY A 233 -1.50 -7.29 -29.38
N PRO A 234 -1.75 -8.57 -29.08
CA PRO A 234 -2.74 -8.96 -28.06
C PRO A 234 -2.48 -8.37 -26.66
N VAL A 235 -1.22 -8.29 -26.24
CA VAL A 235 -0.86 -7.69 -24.93
C VAL A 235 -1.09 -6.18 -24.95
N MET A 236 -0.69 -5.49 -26.05
CA MET A 236 -0.92 -4.05 -26.19
C MET A 236 -2.40 -3.69 -26.22
N GLN A 237 -3.26 -4.51 -26.83
CA GLN A 237 -4.71 -4.30 -26.81
C GLN A 237 -5.29 -4.38 -25.39
N ARG A 238 -4.83 -5.34 -24.58
CA ARG A 238 -5.24 -5.43 -23.16
C ARG A 238 -4.80 -4.20 -22.38
N LEU A 239 -3.54 -3.79 -22.50
CA LEU A 239 -3.00 -2.59 -21.84
C LEU A 239 -3.76 -1.33 -22.25
N GLN A 240 -4.15 -1.21 -23.53
CA GLN A 240 -4.97 -0.12 -24.03
C GLN A 240 -6.37 -0.13 -23.42
N ALA A 241 -7.02 -1.29 -23.33
CA ALA A 241 -8.35 -1.44 -22.72
C ALA A 241 -8.38 -1.06 -21.23
N GLN A 242 -7.23 -1.20 -20.56
CA GLN A 242 -7.05 -0.82 -19.16
C GLN A 242 -6.63 0.65 -18.99
N GLY A 243 -6.48 1.41 -20.08
CA GLY A 243 -6.14 2.82 -20.03
C GLY A 243 -4.66 3.11 -19.76
N VAL A 244 -3.73 2.16 -19.99
CA VAL A 244 -2.30 2.37 -19.78
C VAL A 244 -1.78 3.43 -20.74
N ASN A 245 -1.07 4.42 -20.20
CA ASN A 245 -0.51 5.52 -20.98
C ASN A 245 0.74 5.08 -21.77
N ALA A 246 0.84 5.51 -23.03
CA ALA A 246 1.97 5.23 -23.91
C ALA A 246 3.33 5.68 -23.33
N VAL A 247 3.36 6.83 -22.66
CA VAL A 247 4.58 7.35 -22.02
C VAL A 247 5.03 6.43 -20.88
N THR A 248 4.10 5.93 -20.07
CA THR A 248 4.38 4.99 -18.98
C THR A 248 4.99 3.69 -19.50
N LEU A 249 4.45 3.15 -20.61
CA LEU A 249 4.99 1.96 -21.29
C LEU A 249 6.42 2.21 -21.80
N CYS A 250 6.66 3.35 -22.42
CA CYS A 250 7.98 3.71 -22.92
C CYS A 250 9.00 3.85 -21.80
N ILE A 251 8.64 4.52 -20.70
CA ILE A 251 9.50 4.67 -19.49
C ILE A 251 9.80 3.30 -18.87
N GLY A 252 8.79 2.44 -18.71
CA GLY A 252 8.95 1.07 -18.22
C GLY A 252 9.94 0.26 -19.07
N ALA A 253 9.78 0.32 -20.40
CA ALA A 253 10.68 -0.32 -21.33
C ALA A 253 12.11 0.23 -21.24
N MET A 254 12.29 1.54 -21.18
CA MET A 254 13.62 2.14 -21.01
C MET A 254 14.29 1.67 -19.71
N ARG A 255 13.56 1.60 -18.61
CA ARG A 255 14.08 1.10 -17.32
C ARG A 255 14.49 -0.37 -17.42
N HIS A 256 13.65 -1.21 -18.01
CA HIS A 256 13.93 -2.63 -18.22
C HIS A 256 15.19 -2.84 -19.07
N PHE A 257 15.26 -2.24 -20.27
CA PHE A 257 16.39 -2.39 -21.17
C PHE A 257 17.70 -1.79 -20.61
N ARG A 258 17.65 -0.72 -19.84
CA ARG A 258 18.82 -0.21 -19.08
C ARG A 258 19.31 -1.22 -18.03
N THR A 259 18.40 -1.92 -17.37
CA THR A 259 18.76 -2.96 -16.42
C THR A 259 19.43 -4.14 -17.11
N LEU A 260 18.87 -4.60 -18.24
CA LEU A 260 19.48 -5.64 -19.07
C LEU A 260 20.86 -5.22 -19.57
N HIS A 261 21.03 -3.98 -20.04
CA HIS A 261 22.31 -3.47 -20.52
C HIS A 261 23.36 -3.46 -19.40
N ARG A 262 23.03 -2.95 -18.21
CA ARG A 262 23.93 -2.99 -17.06
C ARG A 262 24.36 -4.42 -16.71
N ALA A 263 23.42 -5.37 -16.76
CA ALA A 263 23.75 -6.77 -16.53
C ALA A 263 24.61 -7.40 -17.63
N ALA A 264 24.44 -6.99 -18.89
CA ALA A 264 25.21 -7.48 -20.03
C ALA A 264 26.64 -6.97 -20.05
N VAL A 265 26.92 -5.77 -19.50
CA VAL A 265 28.27 -5.18 -19.42
C VAL A 265 28.95 -5.42 -18.08
N ASP A 266 28.27 -6.07 -17.12
CA ASP A 266 28.84 -6.35 -15.80
C ASP A 266 29.95 -7.40 -15.89
N THR A 267 31.18 -6.95 -15.61
CA THR A 267 32.39 -7.78 -15.56
C THR A 267 32.61 -8.42 -14.18
N THR A 268 31.85 -8.02 -13.17
CA THR A 268 32.05 -8.51 -11.78
C THR A 268 31.41 -9.88 -11.53
N GLY A 269 30.59 -10.37 -12.48
CA GLY A 269 29.86 -11.64 -12.35
C GLY A 269 28.72 -11.60 -11.30
N ARG A 270 28.40 -10.42 -10.76
CA ARG A 270 27.32 -10.20 -9.79
C ARG A 270 26.38 -9.08 -10.25
N PRO A 271 25.67 -9.26 -11.37
CA PRO A 271 24.76 -8.24 -11.86
C PRO A 271 23.67 -7.96 -10.81
N GLN A 272 23.47 -6.67 -10.53
CA GLN A 272 22.49 -6.21 -9.54
C GLN A 272 21.08 -6.21 -10.15
N ILE A 273 20.51 -7.40 -10.33
CA ILE A 273 19.11 -7.59 -10.68
C ILE A 273 18.43 -8.29 -9.50
N TRP A 274 17.33 -7.70 -9.01
CA TRP A 274 16.55 -8.20 -7.88
C TRP A 274 15.11 -8.45 -8.34
N GLY A 275 14.42 -9.37 -7.68
CA GLY A 275 12.99 -9.64 -7.92
C GLY A 275 12.70 -11.00 -8.55
N PRO A 276 11.43 -11.35 -8.70
CA PRO A 276 10.97 -12.68 -9.16
C PRO A 276 11.42 -13.02 -10.58
N ASN A 277 11.60 -12.03 -11.45
CA ASN A 277 12.00 -12.21 -12.86
C ASN A 277 13.53 -12.19 -13.07
N ARG A 278 14.33 -12.23 -12.00
CA ARG A 278 15.79 -12.11 -12.06
C ARG A 278 16.45 -13.05 -13.06
N ASP A 279 16.14 -14.33 -13.00
CA ASP A 279 16.79 -15.34 -13.85
C ASP A 279 16.40 -15.19 -15.33
N LYS A 280 15.15 -14.82 -15.61
CA LYS A 280 14.70 -14.47 -16.96
C LYS A 280 15.43 -13.25 -17.51
N MET A 281 15.54 -12.19 -16.71
CA MET A 281 16.26 -10.97 -17.10
C MET A 281 17.74 -11.24 -17.35
N LEU A 282 18.40 -12.09 -16.56
CA LEU A 282 19.78 -12.49 -16.79
C LEU A 282 19.93 -13.29 -18.09
N ALA A 283 18.99 -14.19 -18.38
CA ALA A 283 18.99 -14.94 -19.65
C ALA A 283 18.77 -14.00 -20.84
N GLN A 284 17.86 -13.03 -20.74
CA GLN A 284 17.64 -12.01 -21.76
C GLN A 284 18.90 -11.15 -21.97
N ALA A 285 19.52 -10.64 -20.90
CA ALA A 285 20.73 -9.83 -20.98
C ALA A 285 21.86 -10.55 -21.72
N ARG A 286 22.06 -11.86 -21.46
CA ARG A 286 23.06 -12.69 -22.17
C ARG A 286 22.71 -12.88 -23.65
N ARG A 287 21.44 -13.12 -23.99
CA ARG A 287 20.98 -13.34 -25.36
C ARG A 287 21.07 -12.07 -26.21
N TRP A 288 20.72 -10.93 -25.66
CA TRP A 288 20.78 -9.65 -26.34
C TRP A 288 22.22 -9.17 -26.54
N GLY A 289 23.05 -9.27 -25.54
CA GLY A 289 24.38 -8.71 -25.52
C GLY A 289 24.40 -7.17 -25.52
N PRO A 290 25.54 -6.53 -25.20
CA PRO A 290 25.61 -5.07 -25.03
C PRO A 290 25.18 -4.29 -26.28
N HIS A 291 25.67 -4.66 -27.46
CA HIS A 291 25.45 -3.90 -28.70
C HIS A 291 23.99 -3.84 -29.16
N LYS A 292 23.25 -4.97 -29.04
CA LYS A 292 21.81 -4.96 -29.37
C LYS A 292 21.02 -4.15 -28.33
N LEU A 293 21.43 -4.19 -27.06
CA LEU A 293 20.81 -3.42 -26.00
C LEU A 293 21.03 -1.91 -26.18
N GLU A 294 22.17 -1.47 -26.64
CA GLU A 294 22.43 -0.07 -27.03
C GLU A 294 21.50 0.36 -28.16
N THR A 295 21.38 -0.48 -29.21
CA THR A 295 20.43 -0.23 -30.28
C THR A 295 19.00 -0.15 -29.81
N ALA A 296 18.60 -1.03 -28.87
CA ALA A 296 17.27 -1.02 -28.28
C ALA A 296 17.00 0.27 -27.49
N LEU A 297 17.97 0.74 -26.71
CA LEU A 297 17.87 1.99 -25.96
C LEU A 297 17.77 3.20 -26.90
N THR A 298 18.47 3.21 -28.02
CA THR A 298 18.34 4.24 -29.05
C THR A 298 16.92 4.27 -29.63
N VAL A 299 16.36 3.12 -29.99
CA VAL A 299 14.97 3.03 -30.49
C VAL A 299 13.96 3.54 -29.48
N LEU A 300 14.14 3.21 -28.21
CA LEU A 300 13.25 3.67 -27.14
C LEU A 300 13.39 5.17 -26.90
N THR A 301 14.62 5.71 -26.92
CA THR A 301 14.87 7.14 -26.75
C THR A 301 14.23 7.95 -27.88
N ASP A 302 14.39 7.50 -29.13
CA ASP A 302 13.76 8.14 -30.29
C ASP A 302 12.22 8.10 -30.17
N THR A 303 11.68 7.00 -29.66
CA THR A 303 10.23 6.86 -29.44
C THR A 303 9.74 7.82 -28.35
N ASP A 304 10.47 7.95 -27.23
CA ASP A 304 10.12 8.90 -26.14
C ASP A 304 10.18 10.35 -26.65
N LEU A 305 11.18 10.72 -27.44
CA LEU A 305 11.28 12.03 -28.07
C LEU A 305 10.11 12.30 -29.01
N GLN A 306 9.71 11.32 -29.82
CA GLN A 306 8.54 11.43 -30.69
C GLN A 306 7.25 11.62 -29.89
N LEU A 307 7.05 10.86 -28.82
CA LEU A 307 5.86 10.98 -27.96
C LEU A 307 5.71 12.38 -27.33
N ARG A 308 6.83 13.07 -27.10
CA ARG A 308 6.87 14.41 -26.48
C ARG A 308 6.92 15.55 -27.50
N SER A 309 7.01 15.23 -28.78
CA SER A 309 7.10 16.25 -29.83
C SER A 309 5.73 16.88 -30.11
N ALA A 310 5.68 18.21 -30.13
CA ALA A 310 4.47 18.96 -30.42
C ALA A 310 3.92 18.75 -31.86
N GLY A 311 4.74 18.28 -32.79
CA GLY A 311 4.34 17.97 -34.19
C GLY A 311 3.89 16.52 -34.39
N GLN A 312 3.71 15.74 -33.34
CA GLN A 312 3.34 14.35 -33.45
C GLN A 312 1.82 14.18 -33.59
N HIS A 313 1.39 13.59 -34.70
CA HIS A 313 -0.03 13.34 -35.01
C HIS A 313 -0.44 11.87 -34.99
N ALA A 314 0.54 10.93 -34.92
CA ALA A 314 0.22 9.50 -34.88
C ALA A 314 -0.30 9.11 -33.48
N PRO A 315 -1.20 8.11 -33.36
CA PRO A 315 -1.64 7.61 -32.07
C PRO A 315 -0.45 7.16 -31.21
N ALA A 316 -0.35 7.71 -29.98
CA ALA A 316 0.80 7.50 -29.11
C ALA A 316 1.08 6.00 -28.82
N LEU A 317 0.02 5.22 -28.58
CA LEU A 317 0.14 3.77 -28.36
C LEU A 317 0.66 3.02 -29.60
N ALA A 318 0.26 3.42 -30.81
CA ALA A 318 0.75 2.80 -32.03
C ALA A 318 2.25 3.04 -32.25
N LEU A 319 2.78 4.20 -31.82
CA LEU A 319 4.22 4.47 -31.86
C LEU A 319 4.98 3.52 -30.93
N VAL A 320 4.49 3.33 -29.71
CA VAL A 320 5.10 2.43 -28.73
C VAL A 320 5.01 0.98 -29.20
N GLU A 321 3.85 0.54 -29.69
CA GLU A 321 3.66 -0.81 -30.22
C GLU A 321 4.63 -1.11 -31.38
N ARG A 322 4.77 -0.18 -32.31
CA ARG A 322 5.75 -0.29 -33.40
C ARG A 322 7.18 -0.40 -32.91
N ALA A 323 7.54 0.38 -31.89
CA ALA A 323 8.87 0.29 -31.26
C ALA A 323 9.06 -1.09 -30.61
N PHE A 324 8.08 -1.59 -29.88
CA PHE A 324 8.12 -2.89 -29.20
C PHE A 324 8.25 -4.05 -30.19
N ILE A 325 7.50 -4.04 -31.30
CA ILE A 325 7.63 -5.03 -32.37
C ILE A 325 9.04 -4.98 -32.96
N ARG A 326 9.58 -3.78 -33.22
CA ARG A 326 10.93 -3.60 -33.73
C ARG A 326 11.99 -4.17 -32.77
N LEU A 327 11.82 -3.97 -31.47
CA LEU A 327 12.69 -4.54 -30.42
C LEU A 327 12.61 -6.07 -30.43
N ALA A 328 11.41 -6.65 -30.46
CA ALA A 328 11.25 -8.10 -30.48
C ALA A 328 11.89 -8.75 -31.73
N ILE A 329 11.78 -8.10 -32.87
CA ILE A 329 12.47 -8.55 -34.08
C ILE A 329 14.00 -8.46 -33.94
N LEU A 330 14.50 -7.42 -33.26
CA LEU A 330 15.94 -7.27 -32.98
C LEU A 330 16.45 -8.37 -32.04
N ALA A 331 15.63 -8.79 -31.07
CA ALA A 331 15.94 -9.91 -30.17
C ALA A 331 16.05 -11.26 -30.87
N ALA A 332 15.23 -11.46 -31.91
CA ALA A 332 15.17 -12.73 -32.67
C ALA A 332 16.29 -12.91 -33.68
N ARG A 333 16.96 -11.82 -34.06
CA ARG A 333 18.14 -11.85 -34.95
C ARG A 333 19.42 -12.16 -34.18
#